data_d17ffd055579f6483bb95488692f6baf
#
_entry.id   d17ffd055579f6483bb95488692f6baf
#
_cell.length_a   1.000
_cell.length_b   1.000
_cell.length_c   1.000
_cell.angle_alpha   90.00
_cell.angle_beta   90.00
_cell.angle_gamma   90.00
#
_symmetry.space_group_name_H-M   'P 1'
#
loop_
_entity.id
_entity.type
_entity.pdbx_description
1 polymer ?
#
loop_
_entity_poly.entity_id
_entity_poly.type
_entity_poly.pdbx_seq_one_letter_code
_entity_poly.pdbx_strand_id
1 'polypeptide(L)'
;MQLMKKVSIHLLNLLTNNLFTLGILGKPHALHGYLYLNHDIYFRQFDLTGLHVFINGNSYEIEDFKKHLKERFLIKLKGLNSISDIEIFRNKNIYITSDQVTLYVAENLPWPGFFVDSKLNSQYFVKDYFYADKLIFLTLKDTEDIVVPYNTNFFSYENEELQLINFDLA
;
A
#
# COMPACT_ATOMS: atom_id res chain seq x y z
N MET A 1 -19.87 27.69 -7.12
CA MET A 1 -19.35 27.53 -5.75
C MET A 1 -19.87 26.30 -5.02
N GLN A 2 -21.13 25.97 -5.10
CA GLN A 2 -21.68 24.73 -4.48
C GLN A 2 -21.19 23.44 -5.16
N LEU A 3 -20.97 23.44 -6.47
CA LEU A 3 -20.47 22.28 -7.20
C LEU A 3 -19.02 21.95 -6.84
N MET A 4 -18.16 22.97 -6.70
CA MET A 4 -16.76 22.79 -6.28
C MET A 4 -16.64 22.32 -4.84
N LYS A 5 -17.52 22.77 -3.93
CA LYS A 5 -17.56 22.26 -2.54
C LYS A 5 -18.03 20.82 -2.47
N LYS A 6 -19.02 20.42 -3.29
CA LYS A 6 -19.49 19.02 -3.37
C LYS A 6 -18.41 18.09 -3.93
N VAL A 7 -17.69 18.51 -4.96
CA VAL A 7 -16.59 17.77 -5.55
C VAL A 7 -15.44 17.62 -4.54
N SER A 8 -15.14 18.68 -3.80
CA SER A 8 -14.10 18.66 -2.78
C SER A 8 -14.44 17.73 -1.60
N ILE A 9 -15.70 17.74 -1.14
CA ILE A 9 -16.17 16.85 -0.06
C ILE A 9 -16.22 15.40 -0.54
N HIS A 10 -16.67 15.18 -1.76
CA HIS A 10 -16.71 13.84 -2.35
C HIS A 10 -15.29 13.30 -2.56
N LEU A 11 -14.37 14.13 -3.04
CA LEU A 11 -12.96 13.78 -3.17
C LEU A 11 -12.32 13.49 -1.80
N LEU A 12 -12.64 14.31 -0.79
CA LEU A 12 -12.16 14.12 0.58
C LEU A 12 -12.69 12.82 1.17
N ASN A 13 -13.96 12.50 0.95
CA ASN A 13 -14.57 11.25 1.39
C ASN A 13 -13.97 10.03 0.67
N LEU A 14 -13.70 10.16 -0.63
CA LEU A 14 -12.98 9.15 -1.39
C LEU A 14 -11.55 8.95 -0.86
N LEU A 15 -10.85 10.03 -0.59
CA LEU A 15 -9.49 9.99 -0.04
C LEU A 15 -9.47 9.38 1.36
N THR A 16 -10.39 9.75 2.25
CA THR A 16 -10.46 9.22 3.61
C THR A 16 -10.93 7.76 3.67
N ASN A 17 -11.83 7.35 2.77
CA ASN A 17 -12.36 5.99 2.73
C ASN A 17 -11.48 5.01 1.94
N ASN A 18 -10.54 5.52 1.10
CA ASN A 18 -9.71 4.73 0.20
C ASN A 18 -8.21 4.93 0.43
N LEU A 19 -7.82 5.32 1.64
CA LEU A 19 -6.41 5.40 2.02
C LEU A 19 -5.95 4.08 2.61
N PHE A 20 -4.80 3.62 2.11
CA PHE A 20 -4.11 2.44 2.61
C PHE A 20 -2.77 2.84 3.19
N THR A 21 -2.41 2.25 4.32
CA THR A 21 -1.09 2.46 4.92
C THR A 21 -0.02 1.81 4.05
N LEU A 22 0.85 2.62 3.47
CA LEU A 22 2.03 2.14 2.75
C LEU A 22 3.12 1.68 3.72
N GLY A 23 3.31 2.42 4.80
CA GLY A 23 4.33 2.12 5.78
C GLY A 23 4.49 3.23 6.82
N ILE A 24 5.63 3.22 7.49
CA ILE A 24 5.99 4.18 8.54
C ILE A 24 7.31 4.85 8.17
N LEU A 25 7.35 6.17 8.31
CA LEU A 25 8.57 6.94 8.15
C LEU A 25 9.45 6.81 9.40
N GLY A 26 10.74 6.62 9.19
CA GLY A 26 11.73 6.58 10.25
C GLY A 26 12.39 7.95 10.48
N LYS A 27 13.63 7.89 10.95
CA LYS A 27 14.43 9.09 11.19
C LYS A 27 14.94 9.70 9.89
N PRO A 28 15.27 11.01 9.89
CA PRO A 28 16.03 11.62 8.81
C PRO A 28 17.38 10.94 8.60
N HIS A 29 17.80 10.88 7.35
CA HIS A 29 19.11 10.36 6.94
C HIS A 29 19.88 11.42 6.16
N ALA A 30 21.09 11.73 6.62
CA ALA A 30 21.93 12.77 6.03
C ALA A 30 21.28 14.16 6.00
N LEU A 31 21.81 15.09 5.22
CA LEU A 31 21.47 16.50 5.29
C LEU A 31 20.44 16.98 4.26
N HIS A 32 20.05 16.11 3.32
CA HIS A 32 19.35 16.53 2.10
C HIS A 32 17.86 16.20 2.04
N GLY A 33 17.21 15.98 3.20
CA GLY A 33 15.78 15.76 3.26
C GLY A 33 15.34 14.31 3.05
N TYR A 34 16.24 13.35 3.14
CA TYR A 34 15.90 11.93 3.08
C TYR A 34 15.37 11.41 4.42
N LEU A 35 14.37 10.54 4.34
CA LEU A 35 13.81 9.81 5.47
C LEU A 35 13.92 8.31 5.20
N TYR A 36 14.20 7.54 6.25
CA TYR A 36 14.02 6.10 6.17
C TYR A 36 12.53 5.78 6.01
N LEU A 37 12.25 4.80 5.16
CA LEU A 37 10.90 4.29 4.95
C LEU A 37 10.89 2.79 5.26
N ASN A 38 10.02 2.39 6.19
CA ASN A 38 9.68 1.00 6.42
C ASN A 38 8.28 0.77 5.87
N HIS A 39 8.21 0.19 4.68
CA HIS A 39 6.96 0.00 3.97
C HIS A 39 6.67 -1.46 3.68
N ASP A 40 5.43 -1.74 3.30
CA ASP A 40 4.96 -3.07 2.99
C ASP A 40 5.86 -3.78 1.97
N ILE A 41 6.16 -5.04 2.24
CA ILE A 41 7.10 -5.85 1.46
C ILE A 41 6.69 -5.93 -0.01
N TYR A 42 5.40 -6.02 -0.29
CA TYR A 42 4.89 -6.06 -1.66
C TYR A 42 5.40 -4.89 -2.52
N PHE A 43 5.41 -3.68 -1.95
CA PHE A 43 5.82 -2.47 -2.68
C PHE A 43 7.33 -2.29 -2.80
N ARG A 44 8.13 -3.09 -2.08
CA ARG A 44 9.61 -2.99 -2.14
C ARG A 44 10.21 -3.40 -3.47
N GLN A 45 9.46 -4.10 -4.30
CA GLN A 45 9.87 -4.50 -5.65
C GLN A 45 9.66 -3.41 -6.70
N PHE A 46 9.01 -2.31 -6.36
CA PHE A 46 8.71 -1.22 -7.27
C PHE A 46 9.50 0.04 -6.94
N ASP A 47 9.77 0.83 -7.96
CA ASP A 47 10.27 2.20 -7.79
C ASP A 47 9.09 3.12 -7.50
N LEU A 48 9.07 3.75 -6.35
CA LEU A 48 7.98 4.62 -5.91
C LEU A 48 8.20 6.10 -6.27
N THR A 49 9.24 6.42 -7.03
CA THR A 49 9.52 7.79 -7.49
C THR A 49 8.33 8.31 -8.30
N GLY A 50 7.89 9.53 -7.99
CA GLY A 50 6.75 10.16 -8.63
C GLY A 50 5.40 9.85 -7.96
N LEU A 51 5.35 8.91 -7.03
CA LEU A 51 4.12 8.58 -6.31
C LEU A 51 3.72 9.73 -5.38
N HIS A 52 2.43 10.06 -5.37
CA HIS A 52 1.85 11.00 -4.40
C HIS A 52 1.39 10.25 -3.17
N VAL A 53 1.90 10.64 -2.01
CA VAL A 53 1.63 10.01 -0.73
C VAL A 53 0.99 11.02 0.23
N PHE A 54 0.29 10.52 1.25
CA PHE A 54 -0.37 11.35 2.24
C PHE A 54 0.29 11.15 3.61
N ILE A 55 0.64 12.27 4.25
CA ILE A 55 1.22 12.30 5.59
C ILE A 55 0.53 13.43 6.34
N ASN A 56 -0.03 13.15 7.52
CA ASN A 56 -0.76 14.14 8.32
C ASN A 56 -1.85 14.89 7.53
N GLY A 57 -2.51 14.21 6.58
CA GLY A 57 -3.58 14.76 5.77
C GLY A 57 -3.14 15.61 4.59
N ASN A 58 -1.85 15.77 4.34
CA ASN A 58 -1.30 16.52 3.22
C ASN A 58 -0.67 15.59 2.18
N SER A 59 -0.75 15.98 0.92
CA SER A 59 -0.15 15.24 -0.20
C SER A 59 1.28 15.70 -0.45
N TYR A 60 2.16 14.74 -0.67
CA TYR A 60 3.56 14.96 -1.04
C TYR A 60 3.94 14.04 -2.20
N GLU A 61 4.73 14.56 -3.15
CA GLU A 61 5.30 13.74 -4.22
C GLU A 61 6.64 13.16 -3.76
N ILE A 62 6.84 11.86 -3.99
CA ILE A 62 8.15 11.22 -3.79
C ILE A 62 9.06 11.67 -4.93
N GLU A 63 10.05 12.51 -4.63
CA GLU A 63 11.04 13.00 -5.58
C GLU A 63 12.11 11.95 -5.90
N ASP A 64 12.52 11.20 -4.90
CA ASP A 64 13.51 10.14 -5.02
C ASP A 64 13.17 8.99 -4.07
N PHE A 65 13.38 7.77 -4.55
CA PHE A 65 13.19 6.53 -3.80
C PHE A 65 14.35 5.60 -4.10
N LYS A 66 15.04 5.15 -3.07
CA LYS A 66 16.20 4.28 -3.28
C LYS A 66 16.41 3.29 -2.16
N LYS A 67 16.96 2.15 -2.54
CA LYS A 67 17.45 1.16 -1.59
C LYS A 67 18.73 1.65 -0.93
N HIS A 68 18.86 1.42 0.36
CA HIS A 68 20.02 1.74 1.16
C HIS A 68 20.60 0.46 1.81
N LEU A 69 21.69 0.59 2.52
CA LEU A 69 22.37 -0.54 3.17
C LEU A 69 21.41 -1.37 4.06
N LYS A 70 21.63 -2.68 4.12
CA LYS A 70 20.85 -3.63 4.93
C LYS A 70 19.35 -3.67 4.58
N GLU A 71 19.05 -3.59 3.31
CA GLU A 71 17.66 -3.64 2.80
C GLU A 71 16.76 -2.53 3.35
N ARG A 72 17.33 -1.42 3.76
CA ARG A 72 16.59 -0.21 4.09
C ARG A 72 16.22 0.57 2.84
N PHE A 73 15.19 1.37 2.96
CA PHE A 73 14.75 2.26 1.90
C PHE A 73 14.76 3.70 2.38
N LEU A 74 15.06 4.61 1.45
CA LEU A 74 15.06 6.04 1.68
C LEU A 74 14.12 6.71 0.69
N ILE A 75 13.36 7.69 1.18
CA ILE A 75 12.58 8.57 0.32
C ILE A 75 12.95 10.02 0.55
N LYS A 76 12.81 10.82 -0.50
CA LYS A 76 12.86 12.26 -0.46
C LYS A 76 11.56 12.82 -0.99
N LEU A 77 10.95 13.70 -0.22
CA LEU A 77 9.72 14.37 -0.62
C LEU A 77 10.07 15.68 -1.35
N LYS A 78 9.38 15.94 -2.44
CA LYS A 78 9.61 17.11 -3.27
C LYS A 78 9.41 18.41 -2.49
N GLY A 79 10.37 19.31 -2.60
CA GLY A 79 10.34 20.61 -1.92
C GLY A 79 10.81 20.60 -0.46
N LEU A 80 11.14 19.44 0.11
CA LEU A 80 11.61 19.31 1.49
C LEU A 80 13.08 18.87 1.47
N ASN A 81 13.99 19.84 1.64
CA ASN A 81 15.41 19.64 1.32
C ASN A 81 16.34 19.66 2.54
N SER A 82 15.79 19.80 3.75
CA SER A 82 16.58 19.87 4.97
C SER A 82 16.04 18.95 6.06
N ILE A 83 16.87 18.66 7.06
CA ILE A 83 16.45 17.89 8.25
C ILE A 83 15.30 18.59 8.97
N SER A 84 15.37 19.92 9.10
CA SER A 84 14.31 20.68 9.79
C SER A 84 12.97 20.59 9.07
N ASP A 85 12.96 20.46 7.74
CA ASP A 85 11.71 20.30 6.97
C ASP A 85 11.01 18.97 7.24
N ILE A 86 11.77 17.92 7.53
CA ILE A 86 11.27 16.54 7.56
C ILE A 86 11.22 15.90 8.95
N GLU A 87 11.82 16.51 9.97
CA GLU A 87 11.85 15.96 11.33
C GLU A 87 10.43 15.70 11.88
N ILE A 88 9.46 16.54 11.49
CA ILE A 88 8.06 16.38 11.88
C ILE A 88 7.41 15.10 11.38
N PHE A 89 7.99 14.46 10.35
CA PHE A 89 7.45 13.23 9.77
C PHE A 89 7.98 11.95 10.42
N ARG A 90 8.93 12.06 11.33
CA ARG A 90 9.47 10.90 12.05
C ARG A 90 8.34 10.13 12.74
N ASN A 91 8.32 8.81 12.57
CA ASN A 91 7.33 7.88 13.13
C ASN A 91 5.90 8.11 12.65
N LYS A 92 5.71 8.86 11.57
CA LYS A 92 4.39 9.06 10.97
C LYS A 92 4.08 7.98 9.95
N ASN A 93 2.81 7.59 9.89
CA ASN A 93 2.32 6.73 8.84
C ASN A 93 2.27 7.48 7.50
N ILE A 94 2.56 6.77 6.44
CA ILE A 94 2.46 7.24 5.06
C ILE A 94 1.39 6.43 4.35
N TYR A 95 0.51 7.11 3.62
CA TYR A 95 -0.68 6.52 3.00
C TYR A 95 -0.68 6.71 1.50
N ILE A 96 -1.31 5.78 0.80
CA ILE A 96 -1.59 5.86 -0.64
C ILE A 96 -3.06 5.60 -0.91
N THR A 97 -3.56 6.08 -2.04
CA THR A 97 -4.95 5.86 -2.45
C THR A 97 -5.14 4.53 -3.16
N SER A 98 -6.38 4.06 -3.25
CA SER A 98 -6.73 2.86 -4.02
C SER A 98 -6.31 2.95 -5.49
N ASP A 99 -6.46 4.11 -6.13
CA ASP A 99 -6.04 4.30 -7.52
C ASP A 99 -4.53 4.11 -7.69
N GLN A 100 -3.74 4.53 -6.71
CA GLN A 100 -2.30 4.36 -6.72
C GLN A 100 -1.89 2.91 -6.45
N VAL A 101 -2.60 2.21 -5.57
CA VAL A 101 -2.36 0.77 -5.31
C VAL A 101 -2.48 -0.02 -6.61
N THR A 102 -3.49 0.27 -7.44
CA THR A 102 -3.72 -0.44 -8.68
C THR A 102 -2.66 -0.22 -9.77
N LEU A 103 -1.79 0.79 -9.62
CA LEU A 103 -0.66 1.01 -10.53
C LEU A 103 0.46 -0.03 -10.34
N TYR A 104 0.50 -0.70 -9.20
CA TYR A 104 1.57 -1.63 -8.84
C TYR A 104 1.03 -3.05 -8.78
N VAL A 105 1.17 -3.78 -9.87
CA VAL A 105 0.74 -5.18 -9.97
C VAL A 105 1.96 -6.06 -10.26
N ALA A 106 2.23 -7.02 -9.40
CA ALA A 106 3.30 -7.98 -9.55
C ALA A 106 2.73 -9.37 -9.83
N GLU A 107 3.33 -10.08 -10.79
CA GLU A 107 2.96 -11.47 -11.11
C GLU A 107 1.46 -11.67 -11.37
N ASN A 108 0.82 -10.67 -11.98
CA ASN A 108 -0.62 -10.63 -12.29
C ASN A 108 -1.55 -10.56 -11.07
N LEU A 109 -1.02 -10.35 -9.87
CA LEU A 109 -1.83 -10.16 -8.66
C LEU A 109 -1.52 -8.82 -8.00
N PRO A 110 -2.55 -8.01 -7.69
CA PRO A 110 -2.38 -6.76 -6.96
C PRO A 110 -1.95 -6.99 -5.51
N TRP A 111 -1.60 -5.90 -4.83
CA TRP A 111 -1.31 -5.96 -3.41
C TRP A 111 -2.48 -6.57 -2.61
N PRO A 112 -2.22 -7.61 -1.82
CA PRO A 112 -3.31 -8.33 -1.14
C PRO A 112 -4.05 -7.50 -0.09
N GLY A 113 -3.40 -6.51 0.51
CA GLY A 113 -4.03 -5.60 1.46
C GLY A 113 -5.20 -4.81 0.89
N PHE A 114 -5.25 -4.65 -0.43
CA PHE A 114 -6.37 -4.02 -1.14
C PHE A 114 -7.69 -4.79 -0.94
N PHE A 115 -7.61 -6.10 -0.73
CA PHE A 115 -8.78 -6.97 -0.65
C PHE A 115 -9.22 -7.30 0.77
N VAL A 116 -8.48 -6.86 1.79
CA VAL A 116 -8.88 -7.05 3.19
C VAL A 116 -10.26 -6.42 3.40
N ASP A 117 -11.12 -7.12 4.14
CA ASP A 117 -12.52 -6.78 4.38
C ASP A 117 -13.44 -6.93 3.16
N SER A 118 -12.96 -7.50 2.06
CA SER A 118 -13.78 -7.84 0.90
C SER A 118 -14.20 -9.32 0.90
N LYS A 119 -15.12 -9.66 0.00
CA LYS A 119 -15.62 -11.02 -0.16
C LYS A 119 -15.21 -11.58 -1.52
N LEU A 120 -14.64 -12.77 -1.54
CA LEU A 120 -14.26 -13.50 -2.75
C LEU A 120 -15.28 -14.58 -3.07
N ASN A 121 -15.53 -14.79 -4.36
CA ASN A 121 -16.43 -15.84 -4.86
C ASN A 121 -17.83 -15.81 -4.21
N SER A 122 -18.27 -14.64 -3.72
CA SER A 122 -19.50 -14.49 -2.95
C SER A 122 -19.59 -15.36 -1.69
N GLN A 123 -18.47 -15.88 -1.20
CA GLN A 123 -18.40 -16.85 -0.11
C GLN A 123 -17.34 -16.54 0.93
N TYR A 124 -16.11 -16.26 0.50
CA TYR A 124 -14.96 -16.12 1.40
C TYR A 124 -14.71 -14.68 1.79
N PHE A 125 -14.69 -14.39 3.08
CA PHE A 125 -14.31 -13.07 3.59
C PHE A 125 -12.79 -12.99 3.78
N VAL A 126 -12.15 -11.96 3.22
CA VAL A 126 -10.71 -11.74 3.39
C VAL A 126 -10.47 -11.05 4.73
N LYS A 127 -9.96 -11.79 5.70
CA LYS A 127 -9.68 -11.28 7.05
C LYS A 127 -8.40 -10.45 7.09
N ASP A 128 -7.34 -11.00 6.52
CA ASP A 128 -6.01 -10.41 6.61
C ASP A 128 -5.07 -11.07 5.60
N TYR A 129 -3.88 -10.55 5.53
CA TYR A 129 -2.76 -11.14 4.80
C TYR A 129 -1.49 -11.05 5.66
N PHE A 130 -0.54 -11.91 5.39
CA PHE A 130 0.74 -11.90 6.08
C PHE A 130 1.86 -12.45 5.18
N TYR A 131 3.10 -12.16 5.57
CA TYR A 131 4.28 -12.66 4.89
C TYR A 131 4.98 -13.72 5.74
N ALA A 132 5.39 -14.81 5.10
CA ALA A 132 6.22 -15.83 5.70
C ALA A 132 7.26 -16.30 4.66
N ASP A 133 8.53 -16.20 5.01
CA ASP A 133 9.66 -16.60 4.14
C ASP A 133 9.57 -16.02 2.71
N LYS A 134 9.25 -14.74 2.59
CA LYS A 134 9.04 -14.00 1.33
C LYS A 134 7.81 -14.43 0.53
N LEU A 135 7.01 -15.32 1.05
CA LEU A 135 5.72 -15.69 0.49
C LEU A 135 4.62 -14.88 1.14
N ILE A 136 3.55 -14.66 0.37
CA ILE A 136 2.37 -13.97 0.84
C ILE A 136 1.25 -14.99 1.03
N PHE A 137 0.48 -14.83 2.10
CA PHE A 137 -0.69 -15.65 2.40
C PHE A 137 -1.89 -14.76 2.69
N LEU A 138 -3.07 -15.19 2.25
CA LEU A 138 -4.34 -14.63 2.68
C LEU A 138 -4.98 -15.52 3.74
N THR A 139 -5.53 -14.90 4.77
CA THR A 139 -6.44 -15.54 5.69
C THR A 139 -7.88 -15.25 5.25
N LEU A 140 -8.56 -16.30 4.84
CA LEU A 140 -9.95 -16.25 4.41
C LEU A 140 -10.85 -16.86 5.49
N LYS A 141 -12.06 -16.36 5.58
CA LYS A 141 -13.07 -16.91 6.47
C LYS A 141 -14.33 -17.31 5.69
N ASP A 142 -14.71 -18.55 5.83
CA ASP A 142 -16.03 -19.07 5.48
C ASP A 142 -16.72 -19.47 6.80
N THR A 143 -16.83 -20.74 7.14
CA THR A 143 -17.23 -21.20 8.46
C THR A 143 -16.04 -21.20 9.44
N GLU A 144 -14.86 -21.49 8.92
CA GLU A 144 -13.59 -21.49 9.66
C GLU A 144 -12.57 -20.62 8.92
N ASP A 145 -11.47 -20.32 9.61
CA ASP A 145 -10.35 -19.61 9.00
C ASP A 145 -9.54 -20.56 8.12
N ILE A 146 -9.20 -20.09 6.94
CA ILE A 146 -8.43 -20.82 5.94
C ILE A 146 -7.26 -19.97 5.50
N VAL A 147 -6.07 -20.54 5.46
CA VAL A 147 -4.87 -19.84 4.97
C VAL A 147 -4.51 -20.35 3.59
N VAL A 148 -4.43 -19.46 2.63
CA VAL A 148 -4.16 -19.80 1.22
C VAL A 148 -2.96 -18.99 0.71
N PRO A 149 -1.98 -19.64 0.05
CA PRO A 149 -0.89 -18.90 -0.59
C PRO A 149 -1.42 -17.93 -1.65
N TYR A 150 -0.96 -16.68 -1.59
CA TYR A 150 -1.37 -15.64 -2.53
C TYR A 150 -0.49 -15.67 -3.77
N ASN A 151 -0.87 -16.51 -4.71
CA ASN A 151 -0.20 -16.68 -6.00
C ASN A 151 -1.21 -17.10 -7.09
N THR A 152 -0.75 -17.17 -8.33
CA THR A 152 -1.60 -17.48 -9.47
C THR A 152 -2.06 -18.92 -9.56
N ASN A 153 -1.55 -19.83 -8.72
CA ASN A 153 -2.09 -21.18 -8.60
C ASN A 153 -3.44 -21.18 -7.88
N PHE A 154 -3.66 -20.26 -6.96
CA PHE A 154 -4.86 -20.20 -6.12
C PHE A 154 -5.74 -18.98 -6.38
N PHE A 155 -5.21 -17.93 -7.01
CA PHE A 155 -5.95 -16.70 -7.26
C PHE A 155 -5.82 -16.27 -8.71
N SER A 156 -6.90 -15.68 -9.23
CA SER A 156 -6.89 -14.95 -10.49
C SER A 156 -7.39 -13.53 -10.26
N TYR A 157 -6.86 -12.59 -11.03
CA TYR A 157 -7.30 -11.21 -11.03
C TYR A 157 -7.57 -10.77 -12.46
N GLU A 158 -8.85 -10.63 -12.78
CA GLU A 158 -9.33 -10.23 -14.10
C GLU A 158 -10.51 -9.29 -13.97
N ASN A 159 -10.59 -8.29 -14.84
CA ASN A 159 -11.68 -7.29 -14.83
C ASN A 159 -11.85 -6.63 -13.45
N GLU A 160 -10.74 -6.30 -12.79
CA GLU A 160 -10.71 -5.67 -11.47
C GLU A 160 -11.33 -6.53 -10.34
N GLU A 161 -11.45 -7.82 -10.55
CA GLU A 161 -12.00 -8.77 -9.60
C GLU A 161 -11.00 -9.86 -9.24
N LEU A 162 -10.80 -10.06 -7.94
CA LEU A 162 -9.99 -11.15 -7.40
C LEU A 162 -10.88 -12.36 -7.12
N GLN A 163 -10.46 -13.53 -7.61
CA GLN A 163 -11.16 -14.79 -7.38
C GLN A 163 -10.22 -15.84 -6.82
N LEU A 164 -10.73 -16.64 -5.89
CA LEU A 164 -10.09 -17.87 -5.43
C LEU A 164 -10.38 -18.98 -6.44
N ILE A 165 -9.32 -19.61 -6.92
CA ILE A 165 -9.40 -20.72 -7.90
C ILE A 165 -8.69 -21.94 -7.31
N ASN A 166 -9.03 -23.14 -7.81
CA ASN A 166 -8.36 -24.42 -7.46
C ASN A 166 -8.33 -24.74 -5.96
N PHE A 167 -9.24 -24.18 -5.16
CA PHE A 167 -9.23 -24.39 -3.70
C PHE A 167 -9.71 -25.78 -3.29
N ASP A 168 -10.44 -26.49 -4.13
CA ASP A 168 -10.97 -27.84 -3.87
C ASP A 168 -9.88 -28.91 -3.74
N LEU A 169 -8.63 -28.49 -3.88
CA LEU A 169 -7.45 -29.37 -3.74
C LEU A 169 -6.81 -29.33 -2.36
N ALA A 170 -7.39 -28.59 -1.45
CA ALA A 170 -6.87 -28.48 -0.08
C ALA A 170 -7.40 -29.60 0.82
#